data_792cf0b83e57c1760ad6edf1cda8317b
#
_entry.id   792cf0b83e57c1760ad6edf1cda8317b
#
_cell.length_a   1.000
_cell.length_b   1.000
_cell.length_c   1.000
_cell.angle_alpha   90.00
_cell.angle_beta   90.00
_cell.angle_gamma   90.00
#
_symmetry.space_group_name_H-M   'P 1'
#
loop_
_entity.id
_entity.type
_entity.pdbx_description
1 polymer ?
#
loop_
_entity_poly.entity_id
_entity_poly.type
_entity_poly.pdbx_seq_one_letter_code
_entity_poly.pdbx_strand_id
1 'polypeptide(L)'
;MELRQLQYFVAVAEELHFGRAAERLHIVQPAVSQQLRRLERELGVLLIDRSTRRVTLTLEGERFLPEARAVLAAVARAREAVGSPGVLRLGTSSGLGARLPRLLAEFERQTGHRGVELVRVAVAARLRRVADGTLDAALVRGINEYPGLRLEPVWTDAIVVALPASQPLAAARPLALAQLHALPVRLPARDENPPLFDLITSACRAAGFEPRVHPALNEHDMLAAIAAGPPAWTPYYAAQADALAATGIAFGELQPPLHMPTLLAMPTTSSAPLDALLTACRNAA
;
A
#
# COMPACT_ATOMS: atom_id res chain seq x y z
N MET A 1 -16.45 -3.28 28.70
CA MET A 1 -16.12 -2.94 27.29
C MET A 1 -16.70 -4.02 26.38
N GLU A 2 -17.53 -3.64 25.41
CA GLU A 2 -18.22 -4.53 24.46
C GLU A 2 -17.73 -4.30 23.03
N LEU A 3 -17.74 -5.34 22.18
CA LEU A 3 -17.30 -5.24 20.78
C LEU A 3 -18.06 -4.17 20.01
N ARG A 4 -19.35 -3.99 20.29
CA ARG A 4 -20.17 -2.96 19.66
C ARG A 4 -19.70 -1.55 20.00
N GLN A 5 -19.20 -1.32 21.22
CA GLN A 5 -18.65 -0.04 21.63
C GLN A 5 -17.36 0.27 20.85
N LEU A 6 -16.51 -0.74 20.65
CA LEU A 6 -15.31 -0.61 19.81
C LEU A 6 -15.65 -0.28 18.35
N GLN A 7 -16.66 -0.96 17.77
CA GLN A 7 -17.14 -0.67 16.42
C GLN A 7 -17.60 0.78 16.27
N TYR A 8 -18.33 1.30 17.25
CA TYR A 8 -18.84 2.66 17.24
C TYR A 8 -17.71 3.68 17.41
N PHE A 9 -16.76 3.41 18.32
CA PHE A 9 -15.58 4.25 18.47
C PHE A 9 -14.78 4.33 17.17
N VAL A 10 -14.44 3.19 16.55
CA VAL A 10 -13.67 3.13 15.30
C VAL A 10 -14.40 3.89 14.18
N ALA A 11 -15.72 3.71 14.03
CA ALA A 11 -16.51 4.43 13.02
C ALA A 11 -16.47 5.96 13.23
N VAL A 12 -16.62 6.44 14.49
CA VAL A 12 -16.53 7.88 14.79
C VAL A 12 -15.12 8.41 14.57
N ALA A 13 -14.09 7.65 14.92
CA ALA A 13 -12.68 8.01 14.74
C ALA A 13 -12.29 8.14 13.25
N GLU A 14 -12.88 7.34 12.37
CA GLU A 14 -12.63 7.37 10.93
C GLU A 14 -13.41 8.48 10.21
N GLU A 15 -14.67 8.67 10.60
CA GLU A 15 -15.55 9.68 9.99
C GLU A 15 -15.34 11.10 10.55
N LEU A 16 -14.78 11.21 11.75
CA LEU A 16 -14.70 12.45 12.53
C LEU A 16 -16.04 13.20 12.55
N HIS A 17 -17.16 12.44 12.50
CA HIS A 17 -18.50 12.95 12.47
C HIS A 17 -19.52 11.91 12.93
N PHE A 18 -20.24 12.17 14.01
CA PHE A 18 -21.18 11.22 14.60
C PHE A 18 -22.34 10.83 13.67
N GLY A 19 -22.85 11.78 12.86
CA GLY A 19 -23.93 11.50 11.89
C GLY A 19 -23.48 10.52 10.80
N ARG A 20 -22.33 10.78 10.15
CA ARG A 20 -21.78 9.88 9.13
C ARG A 20 -21.41 8.52 9.71
N ALA A 21 -20.87 8.47 10.93
CA ALA A 21 -20.59 7.20 11.60
C ALA A 21 -21.89 6.40 11.86
N ALA A 22 -22.97 7.07 12.25
CA ALA A 22 -24.26 6.43 12.45
C ALA A 22 -24.88 5.92 11.14
N GLU A 23 -24.82 6.70 10.06
CA GLU A 23 -25.24 6.30 8.71
C GLU A 23 -24.46 5.07 8.22
N ARG A 24 -23.14 5.07 8.37
CA ARG A 24 -22.27 3.93 8.02
C ARG A 24 -22.60 2.65 8.79
N LEU A 25 -23.01 2.81 10.04
CA LEU A 25 -23.38 1.70 10.93
C LEU A 25 -24.87 1.30 10.81
N HIS A 26 -25.64 2.00 9.98
CA HIS A 26 -27.09 1.82 9.81
C HIS A 26 -27.88 1.92 11.12
N ILE A 27 -27.54 2.91 11.95
CA ILE A 27 -28.19 3.18 13.24
C ILE A 27 -28.43 4.67 13.45
N VAL A 28 -29.13 5.04 14.52
CA VAL A 28 -29.39 6.43 14.87
C VAL A 28 -28.22 7.04 15.64
N GLN A 29 -27.86 8.30 15.34
CA GLN A 29 -26.74 9.01 15.97
C GLN A 29 -26.75 9.01 17.52
N PRO A 30 -27.91 9.16 18.23
CA PRO A 30 -27.93 9.09 19.69
C PRO A 30 -27.38 7.79 20.25
N ALA A 31 -27.61 6.65 19.59
CA ALA A 31 -27.11 5.35 20.01
C ALA A 31 -25.57 5.28 19.95
N VAL A 32 -24.97 5.81 18.88
CA VAL A 32 -23.50 5.91 18.76
C VAL A 32 -22.93 6.74 19.89
N SER A 33 -23.50 7.94 20.11
CA SER A 33 -23.04 8.87 21.14
C SER A 33 -23.17 8.29 22.56
N GLN A 34 -24.25 7.57 22.85
CA GLN A 34 -24.49 6.93 24.15
C GLN A 34 -23.47 5.80 24.42
N GLN A 35 -23.25 4.92 23.44
CA GLN A 35 -22.32 3.80 23.59
C GLN A 35 -20.88 4.26 23.71
N LEU A 36 -20.50 5.30 22.97
CA LEU A 36 -19.16 5.87 23.07
C LEU A 36 -18.94 6.51 24.46
N ARG A 37 -19.90 7.27 24.99
CA ARG A 37 -19.83 7.78 26.38
C ARG A 37 -19.75 6.66 27.41
N ARG A 38 -20.38 5.52 27.18
CA ARG A 38 -20.29 4.37 28.06
C ARG A 38 -18.88 3.78 28.01
N LEU A 39 -18.29 3.63 26.83
CA LEU A 39 -16.90 3.19 26.65
C LEU A 39 -15.92 4.12 27.38
N GLU A 40 -16.03 5.42 27.16
CA GLU A 40 -15.16 6.44 27.80
C GLU A 40 -15.27 6.39 29.33
N ARG A 41 -16.48 6.20 29.87
CA ARG A 41 -16.68 6.04 31.32
C ARG A 41 -16.06 4.76 31.87
N GLU A 42 -16.16 3.64 31.14
CA GLU A 42 -15.55 2.37 31.53
C GLU A 42 -14.01 2.43 31.50
N LEU A 43 -13.43 3.19 30.55
CA LEU A 43 -11.99 3.38 30.43
C LEU A 43 -11.46 4.50 31.36
N GLY A 44 -12.33 5.36 31.87
CA GLY A 44 -11.94 6.50 32.69
C GLY A 44 -11.27 7.64 31.95
N VAL A 45 -11.31 7.64 30.61
CA VAL A 45 -10.69 8.65 29.76
C VAL A 45 -11.61 9.04 28.62
N LEU A 46 -11.46 10.26 28.10
CA LEU A 46 -12.13 10.69 26.87
C LEU A 46 -11.30 10.22 25.67
N LEU A 47 -11.97 9.65 24.69
CA LEU A 47 -11.35 9.21 23.43
C LEU A 47 -11.63 10.19 22.29
N ILE A 48 -12.72 10.96 22.40
CA ILE A 48 -13.17 11.92 21.38
C ILE A 48 -13.31 13.30 22.04
N ASP A 49 -12.63 14.28 21.50
CA ASP A 49 -12.84 15.69 21.87
C ASP A 49 -14.06 16.24 21.10
N ARG A 50 -15.03 16.74 21.87
CA ARG A 50 -16.30 17.32 21.42
C ARG A 50 -16.42 18.80 21.79
N SER A 51 -15.37 19.37 22.41
CA SER A 51 -15.38 20.75 22.93
C SER A 51 -15.32 21.79 21.81
N THR A 52 -14.88 21.40 20.61
CA THR A 52 -14.76 22.24 19.44
C THR A 52 -15.87 21.96 18.42
N ARG A 53 -16.04 22.88 17.43
CA ARG A 53 -16.97 22.67 16.30
C ARG A 53 -16.64 21.42 15.46
N ARG A 54 -15.44 20.87 15.58
CA ARG A 54 -14.99 19.68 14.88
C ARG A 54 -14.74 18.55 15.86
N VAL A 55 -15.22 17.38 15.52
CA VAL A 55 -14.93 16.16 16.27
C VAL A 55 -13.49 15.74 15.97
N THR A 56 -12.66 15.55 17.00
CA THR A 56 -11.28 15.08 16.88
C THR A 56 -11.00 13.97 17.90
N LEU A 57 -9.96 13.18 17.66
CA LEU A 57 -9.46 12.24 18.65
C LEU A 57 -8.70 12.99 19.75
N THR A 58 -8.78 12.49 20.98
CA THR A 58 -7.84 12.83 22.03
C THR A 58 -6.53 12.05 21.85
N LEU A 59 -5.48 12.36 22.58
CA LEU A 59 -4.24 11.58 22.57
C LEU A 59 -4.51 10.11 22.98
N GLU A 60 -5.38 9.91 23.96
CA GLU A 60 -5.84 8.59 24.41
C GLU A 60 -6.63 7.89 23.30
N GLY A 61 -7.48 8.63 22.56
CA GLY A 61 -8.22 8.12 21.42
C GLY A 61 -7.30 7.69 20.26
N GLU A 62 -6.26 8.46 19.97
CA GLU A 62 -5.25 8.11 18.95
C GLU A 62 -4.49 6.83 19.32
N ARG A 63 -4.13 6.68 20.60
CA ARG A 63 -3.46 5.47 21.11
C ARG A 63 -4.40 4.27 21.16
N PHE A 64 -5.67 4.48 21.51
CA PHE A 64 -6.66 3.40 21.63
C PHE A 64 -7.18 2.89 20.27
N LEU A 65 -7.17 3.72 19.24
CA LEU A 65 -7.72 3.36 17.91
C LEU A 65 -7.06 2.11 17.30
N PRO A 66 -5.73 1.96 17.25
CA PRO A 66 -5.10 0.75 16.73
C PRO A 66 -5.47 -0.49 17.55
N GLU A 67 -5.55 -0.39 18.86
CA GLU A 67 -5.92 -1.51 19.75
C GLU A 67 -7.38 -1.94 19.55
N ALA A 68 -8.29 -0.98 19.46
CA ALA A 68 -9.70 -1.26 19.17
C ALA A 68 -9.89 -1.99 17.83
N ARG A 69 -9.15 -1.56 16.80
CA ARG A 69 -9.13 -2.22 15.49
C ARG A 69 -8.56 -3.64 15.57
N ALA A 70 -7.47 -3.84 16.30
CA ALA A 70 -6.84 -5.15 16.49
C ALA A 70 -7.80 -6.16 17.15
N VAL A 71 -8.56 -5.72 18.16
CA VAL A 71 -9.59 -6.55 18.83
C VAL A 71 -10.70 -6.93 17.83
N LEU A 72 -11.23 -5.96 17.08
CA LEU A 72 -12.29 -6.23 16.09
C LEU A 72 -11.82 -7.20 15.00
N ALA A 73 -10.59 -7.04 14.53
CA ALA A 73 -9.97 -7.95 13.58
C ALA A 73 -9.75 -9.36 14.16
N ALA A 74 -9.35 -9.47 15.43
CA ALA A 74 -9.22 -10.76 16.10
C ALA A 74 -10.56 -11.50 16.18
N VAL A 75 -11.65 -10.78 16.46
CA VAL A 75 -13.01 -11.34 16.45
C VAL A 75 -13.43 -11.79 15.06
N ALA A 76 -13.12 -11.03 14.02
CA ALA A 76 -13.38 -11.43 12.64
C ALA A 76 -12.64 -12.73 12.30
N ARG A 77 -11.33 -12.81 12.61
CA ARG A 77 -10.52 -14.04 12.43
C ARG A 77 -11.07 -15.23 13.21
N ALA A 78 -11.51 -15.02 14.45
CA ALA A 78 -12.09 -16.11 15.25
C ALA A 78 -13.39 -16.67 14.64
N ARG A 79 -14.22 -15.81 14.03
CA ARG A 79 -15.42 -16.23 13.30
C ARG A 79 -15.07 -16.99 12.01
N GLU A 80 -14.05 -16.52 11.29
CA GLU A 80 -13.55 -17.18 10.09
C GLU A 80 -12.95 -18.58 10.39
N ALA A 81 -12.31 -18.75 11.55
CA ALA A 81 -11.70 -20.01 11.96
C ALA A 81 -12.72 -21.17 12.14
N VAL A 82 -13.99 -20.86 12.41
CA VAL A 82 -15.07 -21.85 12.56
C VAL A 82 -15.98 -21.95 11.34
N GLY A 83 -15.76 -21.11 10.33
CA GLY A 83 -16.47 -21.12 9.04
C GLY A 83 -15.67 -21.77 7.92
N SER A 84 -16.17 -21.70 6.70
CA SER A 84 -15.39 -22.07 5.49
C SER A 84 -14.10 -21.27 5.45
N PRO A 85 -13.00 -21.80 4.84
CA PRO A 85 -11.71 -21.08 4.76
C PRO A 85 -11.94 -19.68 4.21
N GLY A 86 -11.73 -18.67 5.05
CA GLY A 86 -11.98 -17.27 4.73
C GLY A 86 -11.14 -16.78 3.56
N VAL A 87 -11.57 -15.72 2.88
CA VAL A 87 -10.84 -15.04 1.82
C VAL A 87 -9.66 -14.29 2.47
N LEU A 88 -8.43 -14.51 1.98
CA LEU A 88 -7.25 -13.78 2.45
C LEU A 88 -7.23 -12.38 1.83
N ARG A 89 -7.18 -11.35 2.65
CA ARG A 89 -7.15 -9.94 2.23
C ARG A 89 -5.70 -9.48 2.06
N LEU A 90 -5.25 -9.35 0.80
CA LEU A 90 -3.88 -8.97 0.47
C LEU A 90 -3.82 -7.51 -0.04
N GLY A 91 -3.12 -6.67 0.71
CA GLY A 91 -2.79 -5.32 0.28
C GLY A 91 -1.76 -5.34 -0.87
N THR A 92 -2.09 -4.71 -2.00
CA THR A 92 -1.23 -4.68 -3.19
C THR A 92 -0.92 -3.28 -3.68
N SER A 93 0.07 -3.18 -4.57
CA SER A 93 0.40 -1.96 -5.33
C SER A 93 0.37 -2.26 -6.83
N SER A 94 0.42 -1.21 -7.64
CA SER A 94 0.73 -1.34 -9.07
C SER A 94 2.16 -1.87 -9.28
N GLY A 95 2.45 -2.31 -10.50
CA GLY A 95 3.80 -2.67 -10.89
C GLY A 95 4.26 -4.08 -10.48
N LEU A 96 3.35 -4.99 -10.16
CA LEU A 96 3.68 -6.39 -9.87
C LEU A 96 3.82 -7.24 -11.14
N GLY A 97 3.30 -6.79 -12.29
CA GLY A 97 3.37 -7.50 -13.56
C GLY A 97 2.90 -8.95 -13.47
N ALA A 98 3.61 -9.86 -14.12
CA ALA A 98 3.32 -11.29 -14.11
C ALA A 98 3.53 -11.98 -12.75
N ARG A 99 4.16 -11.32 -11.78
CA ARG A 99 4.37 -11.90 -10.44
C ARG A 99 3.07 -12.07 -9.67
N LEU A 100 2.14 -11.12 -9.79
CA LEU A 100 0.86 -11.20 -9.06
C LEU A 100 0.04 -12.44 -9.44
N PRO A 101 -0.27 -12.71 -10.73
CA PRO A 101 -1.00 -13.92 -11.08
C PRO A 101 -0.24 -15.21 -10.73
N ARG A 102 1.10 -15.23 -10.85
CA ARG A 102 1.91 -16.39 -10.44
C ARG A 102 1.82 -16.65 -8.92
N LEU A 103 1.92 -15.60 -8.12
CA LEU A 103 1.76 -15.66 -6.67
C LEU A 103 0.38 -16.21 -6.30
N LEU A 104 -0.68 -15.69 -6.91
CA LEU A 104 -2.06 -16.13 -6.64
C LEU A 104 -2.27 -17.60 -7.00
N ALA A 105 -1.80 -18.03 -8.16
CA ALA A 105 -1.88 -19.43 -8.60
C ALA A 105 -1.10 -20.37 -7.67
N GLU A 106 0.09 -19.97 -7.23
CA GLU A 106 0.89 -20.77 -6.29
C GLU A 106 0.24 -20.84 -4.91
N PHE A 107 -0.32 -19.72 -4.41
CA PHE A 107 -1.05 -19.70 -3.15
C PHE A 107 -2.30 -20.59 -3.17
N GLU A 108 -3.07 -20.54 -4.27
CA GLU A 108 -4.24 -21.41 -4.48
C GLU A 108 -3.83 -22.88 -4.47
N ARG A 109 -2.76 -23.24 -5.17
CA ARG A 109 -2.22 -24.61 -5.20
C ARG A 109 -1.85 -25.12 -3.81
N GLN A 110 -1.26 -24.28 -2.95
CA GLN A 110 -0.82 -24.63 -1.60
C GLN A 110 -1.98 -24.74 -0.60
N THR A 111 -3.03 -23.92 -0.77
CA THR A 111 -4.11 -23.80 0.22
C THR A 111 -5.41 -24.51 -0.17
N GLY A 112 -5.49 -25.05 -1.38
CA GLY A 112 -6.67 -25.78 -1.84
C GLY A 112 -7.89 -24.87 -2.01
N HIS A 113 -7.84 -23.84 -2.86
CA HIS A 113 -8.95 -22.94 -3.22
C HIS A 113 -9.33 -21.90 -2.16
N ARG A 114 -8.36 -21.41 -1.40
CA ARG A 114 -8.58 -20.23 -0.57
C ARG A 114 -8.58 -18.97 -1.46
N GLY A 115 -9.69 -18.26 -1.52
CA GLY A 115 -9.80 -17.00 -2.26
C GLY A 115 -8.86 -15.93 -1.70
N VAL A 116 -8.40 -15.02 -2.58
CA VAL A 116 -7.63 -13.84 -2.20
C VAL A 116 -8.38 -12.59 -2.67
N GLU A 117 -8.70 -11.71 -1.75
CA GLU A 117 -9.21 -10.38 -2.02
C GLU A 117 -8.03 -9.41 -2.14
N LEU A 118 -7.91 -8.75 -3.28
CA LEU A 118 -6.84 -7.78 -3.53
C LEU A 118 -7.33 -6.37 -3.17
N VAL A 119 -6.63 -5.73 -2.24
CA VAL A 119 -6.95 -4.37 -1.79
C VAL A 119 -5.84 -3.41 -2.21
N ARG A 120 -6.17 -2.46 -3.09
CA ARG A 120 -5.23 -1.45 -3.58
C ARG A 120 -5.44 -0.13 -2.83
N VAL A 121 -4.49 0.21 -1.96
CA VAL A 121 -4.45 1.48 -1.21
C VAL A 121 -3.00 1.95 -1.08
N ALA A 122 -2.79 3.22 -0.69
CA ALA A 122 -1.46 3.78 -0.45
C ALA A 122 -0.66 2.97 0.59
N VAL A 123 0.67 2.95 0.48
CA VAL A 123 1.54 2.09 1.29
C VAL A 123 1.37 2.29 2.80
N ALA A 124 1.24 3.54 3.25
CA ALA A 124 1.01 3.84 4.67
C ALA A 124 -0.33 3.27 5.17
N ALA A 125 -1.39 3.30 4.33
CA ALA A 125 -2.68 2.70 4.65
C ALA A 125 -2.61 1.17 4.67
N ARG A 126 -1.83 0.56 3.76
CA ARG A 126 -1.62 -0.90 3.77
C ARG A 126 -0.99 -1.38 5.06
N LEU A 127 0.11 -0.75 5.49
CA LEU A 127 0.80 -1.11 6.72
C LEU A 127 -0.10 -0.94 7.95
N ARG A 128 -0.82 0.19 8.06
CA ARG A 128 -1.79 0.37 9.14
C ARG A 128 -2.85 -0.72 9.15
N ARG A 129 -3.41 -1.06 7.97
CA ARG A 129 -4.46 -2.07 7.84
C ARG A 129 -3.98 -3.49 8.14
N VAL A 130 -2.69 -3.80 7.95
CA VAL A 130 -2.12 -5.06 8.45
C VAL A 130 -1.95 -5.01 9.96
N ALA A 131 -1.47 -3.90 10.52
CA ALA A 131 -1.30 -3.72 11.95
C ALA A 131 -2.64 -3.79 12.72
N ASP A 132 -3.71 -3.23 12.16
CA ASP A 132 -5.06 -3.29 12.77
C ASP A 132 -5.86 -4.54 12.35
N GLY A 133 -5.28 -5.42 11.53
CA GLY A 133 -5.88 -6.70 11.11
C GLY A 133 -7.04 -6.58 10.12
N THR A 134 -7.26 -5.42 9.49
CA THR A 134 -8.23 -5.25 8.39
C THR A 134 -7.68 -5.74 7.04
N LEU A 135 -6.36 -5.94 6.95
CA LEU A 135 -5.68 -6.75 5.94
C LEU A 135 -4.92 -7.88 6.63
N ASP A 136 -4.82 -9.03 5.98
CA ASP A 136 -4.10 -10.18 6.51
C ASP A 136 -2.60 -10.08 6.22
N ALA A 137 -2.24 -9.51 5.07
CA ALA A 137 -0.87 -9.20 4.67
C ALA A 137 -0.85 -8.08 3.64
N ALA A 138 0.34 -7.51 3.37
CA ALA A 138 0.52 -6.54 2.31
C ALA A 138 1.90 -6.62 1.65
N LEU A 139 1.93 -6.50 0.32
CA LEU A 139 3.17 -6.27 -0.41
C LEU A 139 3.56 -4.80 -0.30
N VAL A 140 4.79 -4.54 0.15
CA VAL A 140 5.35 -3.20 0.31
C VAL A 140 6.73 -3.12 -0.33
N ARG A 141 7.12 -1.94 -0.81
CA ARG A 141 8.41 -1.71 -1.46
C ARG A 141 9.22 -0.67 -0.70
N GLY A 142 10.52 -0.94 -0.52
CA GLY A 142 11.46 0.01 0.07
C GLY A 142 11.18 0.40 1.52
N ILE A 143 10.38 -0.37 2.23
CA ILE A 143 10.10 -0.20 3.66
C ILE A 143 10.59 -1.46 4.36
N ASN A 144 11.60 -1.31 5.21
CA ASN A 144 12.28 -2.45 5.84
C ASN A 144 11.78 -2.74 7.25
N GLU A 145 11.08 -1.80 7.88
CA GLU A 145 10.55 -1.96 9.24
C GLU A 145 9.22 -1.21 9.42
N TYR A 146 8.37 -1.74 10.26
CA TYR A 146 7.15 -1.08 10.73
C TYR A 146 6.78 -1.64 12.11
N PRO A 147 6.49 -0.78 13.12
CA PRO A 147 6.17 -1.22 14.47
C PRO A 147 5.01 -2.24 14.50
N GLY A 148 5.21 -3.36 15.19
CA GLY A 148 4.19 -4.39 15.36
C GLY A 148 3.97 -5.30 14.15
N LEU A 149 4.74 -5.15 13.08
CA LEU A 149 4.67 -6.03 11.91
C LEU A 149 6.01 -6.75 11.67
N ARG A 150 5.92 -7.95 11.09
CA ARG A 150 7.03 -8.68 10.49
C ARG A 150 7.06 -8.38 8.99
N LEU A 151 8.20 -7.89 8.50
CA LEU A 151 8.43 -7.60 7.10
C LEU A 151 9.44 -8.60 6.54
N GLU A 152 8.99 -9.47 5.63
CA GLU A 152 9.80 -10.54 5.04
C GLU A 152 10.19 -10.18 3.60
N PRO A 153 11.49 -10.14 3.27
CA PRO A 153 11.92 -9.94 1.89
C PRO A 153 11.40 -11.08 0.99
N VAL A 154 10.82 -10.73 -0.14
CA VAL A 154 10.29 -11.71 -1.09
C VAL A 154 10.98 -11.65 -2.44
N TRP A 155 11.25 -10.46 -2.98
CA TRP A 155 12.07 -10.26 -4.19
C TRP A 155 12.64 -8.85 -4.24
N THR A 156 13.47 -8.60 -5.24
CA THR A 156 13.98 -7.28 -5.58
C THR A 156 13.52 -6.90 -6.98
N ASP A 157 12.86 -5.75 -7.11
CA ASP A 157 12.43 -5.21 -8.39
C ASP A 157 13.55 -4.34 -9.00
N ALA A 158 13.96 -4.63 -10.23
CA ALA A 158 14.78 -3.71 -11.01
C ALA A 158 13.93 -2.52 -11.48
N ILE A 159 14.52 -1.33 -11.49
CA ILE A 159 13.90 -0.11 -12.03
C ILE A 159 14.40 0.11 -13.45
N VAL A 160 13.47 0.27 -14.36
CA VAL A 160 13.70 0.68 -15.75
C VAL A 160 13.09 2.06 -15.99
N VAL A 161 13.50 2.72 -17.07
CA VAL A 161 12.99 4.04 -17.44
C VAL A 161 12.14 3.94 -18.68
N ALA A 162 10.93 4.48 -18.64
CA ALA A 162 10.10 4.68 -19.83
C ALA A 162 10.39 6.05 -20.44
N LEU A 163 10.64 6.06 -21.75
CA LEU A 163 10.95 7.24 -22.58
C LEU A 163 10.08 7.21 -23.84
N PRO A 164 9.78 8.37 -24.47
CA PRO A 164 9.27 8.38 -25.85
C PRO A 164 10.22 7.60 -26.77
N ALA A 165 9.72 6.68 -27.57
CA ALA A 165 10.55 5.91 -28.50
C ALA A 165 11.28 6.79 -29.55
N SER A 166 10.79 8.01 -29.80
CA SER A 166 11.41 9.02 -30.66
C SER A 166 12.62 9.73 -30.05
N GLN A 167 12.85 9.58 -28.74
CA GLN A 167 14.01 10.19 -28.06
C GLN A 167 15.30 9.46 -28.47
N PRO A 168 16.39 10.18 -28.81
CA PRO A 168 17.67 9.57 -29.09
C PRO A 168 18.18 8.64 -27.99
N LEU A 169 17.92 9.00 -26.72
CA LEU A 169 18.27 8.21 -25.54
C LEU A 169 17.53 6.86 -25.48
N ALA A 170 16.42 6.71 -26.19
CA ALA A 170 15.67 5.45 -26.26
C ALA A 170 16.46 4.30 -26.88
N ALA A 171 17.50 4.58 -27.64
CA ALA A 171 18.40 3.58 -28.24
C ALA A 171 19.58 3.19 -27.32
N ALA A 172 19.83 3.95 -26.25
CA ALA A 172 20.96 3.68 -25.34
C ALA A 172 20.73 2.37 -24.56
N ARG A 173 21.72 1.50 -24.56
CA ARG A 173 21.68 0.21 -23.84
C ARG A 173 23.05 -0.12 -23.26
N PRO A 174 23.25 -0.02 -21.94
CA PRO A 174 22.37 0.56 -20.93
C PRO A 174 22.28 2.08 -21.01
N LEU A 175 21.28 2.68 -20.35
CA LEU A 175 21.09 4.12 -20.26
C LEU A 175 21.73 4.67 -18.98
N ALA A 176 22.70 5.57 -19.11
CA ALA A 176 23.25 6.24 -17.93
C ALA A 176 22.25 7.26 -17.39
N LEU A 177 21.97 7.22 -16.08
CA LEU A 177 20.98 8.12 -15.44
C LEU A 177 21.33 9.61 -15.66
N ALA A 178 22.63 9.95 -15.66
CA ALA A 178 23.09 11.30 -15.93
C ALA A 178 22.64 11.86 -17.29
N GLN A 179 22.40 11.03 -18.30
CA GLN A 179 21.92 11.46 -19.61
C GLN A 179 20.49 12.00 -19.58
N LEU A 180 19.72 11.68 -18.51
CA LEU A 180 18.34 12.15 -18.34
C LEU A 180 18.22 13.55 -17.72
N HIS A 181 19.33 14.22 -17.39
CA HIS A 181 19.35 15.53 -16.71
C HIS A 181 18.53 16.61 -17.41
N ALA A 182 18.46 16.59 -18.75
CA ALA A 182 17.71 17.56 -19.53
C ALA A 182 16.20 17.31 -19.58
N LEU A 183 15.74 16.09 -19.25
CA LEU A 183 14.35 15.69 -19.30
C LEU A 183 13.71 15.74 -17.92
N PRO A 184 12.48 16.28 -17.77
CA PRO A 184 11.74 16.17 -16.52
C PRO A 184 11.37 14.72 -16.24
N VAL A 185 11.33 14.35 -14.95
CA VAL A 185 10.83 13.06 -14.48
C VAL A 185 9.39 13.18 -14.00
N ARG A 186 8.54 12.23 -14.36
CA ARG A 186 7.20 12.09 -13.79
C ARG A 186 7.25 11.07 -12.65
N LEU A 187 6.93 11.53 -11.43
CA LEU A 187 6.91 10.71 -10.22
C LEU A 187 5.58 10.88 -9.49
N PRO A 188 5.08 9.83 -8.79
CA PRO A 188 4.02 10.01 -7.81
C PRO A 188 4.46 11.01 -6.75
N ALA A 189 3.50 11.69 -6.13
CA ALA A 189 3.80 12.58 -5.01
C ALA A 189 4.55 11.82 -3.91
N ARG A 190 5.44 12.51 -3.19
CA ARG A 190 6.28 11.86 -2.18
C ARG A 190 5.46 11.19 -1.07
N ASP A 191 4.32 11.76 -0.68
CA ASP A 191 3.40 11.21 0.31
C ASP A 191 2.63 9.97 -0.18
N GLU A 192 2.46 9.81 -1.50
CA GLU A 192 1.85 8.63 -2.10
C GLU A 192 2.80 7.43 -2.17
N ASN A 193 4.07 7.67 -2.53
CA ASN A 193 5.09 6.63 -2.66
C ASN A 193 6.49 7.15 -2.26
N PRO A 194 6.73 7.39 -0.96
CA PRO A 194 8.00 7.92 -0.47
C PRO A 194 9.22 7.11 -0.93
N PRO A 195 9.22 5.74 -0.87
CA PRO A 195 10.41 4.98 -1.22
C PRO A 195 10.84 5.15 -2.68
N LEU A 196 9.89 5.16 -3.63
CA LEU A 196 10.22 5.35 -5.05
C LEU A 196 10.69 6.78 -5.30
N PHE A 197 10.00 7.76 -4.74
CA PHE A 197 10.37 9.17 -4.88
C PHE A 197 11.78 9.43 -4.38
N ASP A 198 12.09 8.96 -3.16
CA ASP A 198 13.40 9.17 -2.53
C ASP A 198 14.51 8.38 -3.24
N LEU A 199 14.25 7.17 -3.71
CA LEU A 199 15.20 6.38 -4.51
C LEU A 199 15.60 7.13 -5.79
N ILE A 200 14.61 7.57 -6.57
CA ILE A 200 14.86 8.22 -7.86
C ILE A 200 15.55 9.57 -7.68
N THR A 201 15.06 10.41 -6.77
CA THR A 201 15.65 11.73 -6.55
C THR A 201 17.07 11.64 -5.99
N SER A 202 17.34 10.69 -5.09
CA SER A 202 18.68 10.45 -4.57
C SER A 202 19.64 9.91 -5.65
N ALA A 203 19.16 9.02 -6.50
CA ALA A 203 19.96 8.50 -7.62
C ALA A 203 20.30 9.61 -8.64
N CYS A 204 19.37 10.51 -8.96
CA CYS A 204 19.63 11.66 -9.83
C CYS A 204 20.70 12.60 -9.23
N ARG A 205 20.60 12.90 -7.93
CA ARG A 205 21.62 13.69 -7.23
C ARG A 205 22.99 13.02 -7.25
N ALA A 206 23.04 11.72 -7.00
CA ALA A 206 24.28 10.95 -7.11
C ALA A 206 24.85 10.93 -8.54
N ALA A 207 24.00 11.03 -9.57
CA ALA A 207 24.38 11.15 -10.96
C ALA A 207 24.74 12.62 -11.37
N GLY A 208 24.76 13.58 -10.43
CA GLY A 208 25.23 14.94 -10.62
C GLY A 208 24.16 15.95 -11.08
N PHE A 209 22.86 15.65 -10.92
CA PHE A 209 21.82 16.60 -11.28
C PHE A 209 20.61 16.57 -10.34
N GLU A 210 19.91 17.70 -10.20
CA GLU A 210 18.65 17.79 -9.51
C GLU A 210 17.49 17.54 -10.49
N PRO A 211 16.63 16.52 -10.25
CA PRO A 211 15.57 16.20 -11.20
C PRO A 211 14.45 17.25 -11.16
N ARG A 212 13.95 17.64 -12.33
CA ARG A 212 12.73 18.44 -12.46
C ARG A 212 11.53 17.50 -12.35
N VAL A 213 10.90 17.45 -11.17
CA VAL A 213 9.79 16.52 -10.89
C VAL A 213 8.47 17.11 -11.38
N HIS A 214 7.76 16.38 -12.22
CA HIS A 214 6.36 16.61 -12.58
C HIS A 214 5.49 15.54 -11.94
N PRO A 215 4.22 15.87 -11.58
CA PRO A 215 3.31 14.88 -11.02
C PRO A 215 3.11 13.69 -11.96
N ALA A 216 3.06 12.50 -11.37
CA ALA A 216 2.63 11.31 -12.08
C ALA A 216 1.15 11.41 -12.42
N LEU A 217 0.76 10.75 -13.50
CA LEU A 217 -0.62 10.49 -13.86
C LEU A 217 -1.03 9.08 -13.41
N ASN A 218 -2.29 8.73 -13.53
CA ASN A 218 -2.67 7.33 -13.36
C ASN A 218 -1.92 6.44 -14.38
N GLU A 219 -1.85 5.15 -14.13
CA GLU A 219 -1.02 4.21 -14.90
C GLU A 219 -1.35 4.21 -16.41
N HIS A 220 -2.62 4.35 -16.76
CA HIS A 220 -3.08 4.36 -18.14
C HIS A 220 -2.67 5.63 -18.89
N ASP A 221 -2.93 6.79 -18.28
CA ASP A 221 -2.62 8.10 -18.87
C ASP A 221 -1.11 8.37 -18.88
N MET A 222 -0.35 7.76 -17.96
CA MET A 222 1.09 7.93 -17.89
C MET A 222 1.79 7.48 -19.18
N LEU A 223 1.43 6.30 -19.69
CA LEU A 223 2.02 5.79 -20.93
C LEU A 223 1.68 6.68 -22.12
N ALA A 224 0.42 7.12 -22.22
CA ALA A 224 0.02 8.05 -23.28
C ALA A 224 0.76 9.39 -23.17
N ALA A 225 0.91 9.92 -21.97
CA ALA A 225 1.63 11.18 -21.74
C ALA A 225 3.12 11.08 -22.03
N ILE A 226 3.75 9.93 -21.83
CA ILE A 226 5.15 9.70 -22.24
C ILE A 226 5.25 9.51 -23.74
N ALA A 227 4.34 8.77 -24.38
CA ALA A 227 4.39 8.51 -25.81
C ALA A 227 4.15 9.74 -26.69
N ALA A 228 3.18 10.58 -26.33
CA ALA A 228 2.66 11.67 -27.15
C ALA A 228 2.79 13.08 -26.55
N GLY A 229 3.20 13.19 -25.29
CA GLY A 229 3.34 14.44 -24.57
C GLY A 229 4.70 15.13 -24.77
N PRO A 230 4.95 16.25 -24.08
CA PRO A 230 6.27 16.85 -24.01
C PRO A 230 7.30 15.84 -23.49
N PRO A 231 8.54 15.85 -24.02
CA PRO A 231 9.58 14.91 -23.64
C PRO A 231 9.77 14.85 -22.12
N ALA A 232 9.56 13.66 -21.56
CA ALA A 232 9.72 13.36 -20.14
C ALA A 232 10.08 11.88 -19.99
N TRP A 233 10.52 11.49 -18.81
CA TRP A 233 10.72 10.10 -18.47
C TRP A 233 10.00 9.73 -17.18
N THR A 234 9.78 8.43 -16.96
CA THR A 234 9.19 7.93 -15.72
C THR A 234 9.78 6.57 -15.37
N PRO A 235 10.05 6.30 -14.06
CA PRO A 235 10.51 4.98 -13.65
C PRO A 235 9.37 3.98 -13.67
N TYR A 236 9.70 2.76 -14.07
CA TYR A 236 8.84 1.57 -14.00
C TYR A 236 9.57 0.43 -13.30
N TYR A 237 8.84 -0.47 -12.69
CA TYR A 237 9.40 -1.76 -12.29
C TYR A 237 9.53 -2.65 -13.53
N ALA A 238 10.66 -3.33 -13.70
CA ALA A 238 10.93 -4.14 -14.88
C ALA A 238 9.81 -5.18 -15.13
N ALA A 239 9.35 -5.87 -14.08
CA ALA A 239 8.24 -6.83 -14.20
C ALA A 239 6.92 -6.22 -14.71
N GLN A 240 6.70 -4.92 -14.49
CA GLN A 240 5.56 -4.21 -15.06
C GLN A 240 5.84 -3.83 -16.52
N ALA A 241 7.05 -3.33 -16.83
CA ALA A 241 7.44 -2.94 -18.17
C ALA A 241 7.34 -4.12 -19.14
N ASP A 242 7.77 -5.31 -18.72
CA ASP A 242 7.70 -6.56 -19.51
C ASP A 242 6.26 -6.97 -19.88
N ALA A 243 5.29 -6.57 -19.04
CA ALA A 243 3.87 -6.87 -19.29
C ALA A 243 3.16 -5.78 -20.14
N LEU A 244 3.84 -4.67 -20.45
CA LEU A 244 3.27 -3.53 -21.17
C LEU A 244 3.72 -3.54 -22.64
N ALA A 245 2.83 -3.91 -23.54
CA ALA A 245 3.00 -3.68 -24.98
C ALA A 245 2.59 -2.22 -25.30
N ALA A 246 3.50 -1.25 -25.13
CA ALA A 246 3.19 0.17 -25.31
C ALA A 246 3.78 0.72 -26.61
N THR A 247 2.92 1.12 -27.56
CA THR A 247 3.32 1.78 -28.80
C THR A 247 3.89 3.17 -28.51
N GLY A 248 5.03 3.52 -29.10
CA GLY A 248 5.64 4.84 -28.96
C GLY A 248 6.46 5.04 -27.67
N ILE A 249 6.68 3.98 -26.88
CA ILE A 249 7.50 4.00 -25.67
C ILE A 249 8.65 3.02 -25.79
N ALA A 250 9.81 3.42 -25.30
CA ALA A 250 10.95 2.55 -25.10
C ALA A 250 11.24 2.43 -23.60
N PHE A 251 11.51 1.20 -23.15
CA PHE A 251 12.01 0.94 -21.79
C PHE A 251 13.52 0.74 -21.85
N GLY A 252 14.25 1.46 -20.99
CA GLY A 252 15.71 1.42 -20.87
C GLY A 252 16.14 0.96 -19.48
N GLU A 253 17.11 0.02 -19.44
CA GLU A 253 17.79 -0.37 -18.21
C GLU A 253 18.78 0.73 -17.81
N LEU A 254 18.84 1.01 -16.52
CA LEU A 254 19.70 2.05 -15.95
C LEU A 254 21.12 1.53 -15.65
N GLN A 255 22.10 2.39 -15.81
CA GLN A 255 23.47 2.18 -15.37
C GLN A 255 23.93 3.38 -14.51
N PRO A 256 24.30 3.16 -13.24
CA PRO A 256 24.21 1.91 -12.49
C PRO A 256 22.76 1.47 -12.31
N PRO A 257 22.50 0.14 -12.15
CA PRO A 257 21.15 -0.35 -12.00
C PRO A 257 20.54 0.09 -10.67
N LEU A 258 19.28 0.48 -10.70
CA LEU A 258 18.50 0.79 -9.50
C LEU A 258 17.58 -0.37 -9.15
N HIS A 259 17.51 -0.66 -7.87
CA HIS A 259 16.72 -1.76 -7.34
C HIS A 259 15.84 -1.32 -6.17
N MET A 260 14.66 -1.91 -6.08
CA MET A 260 13.72 -1.69 -5.00
C MET A 260 13.34 -3.03 -4.36
N PRO A 261 13.69 -3.29 -3.08
CA PRO A 261 13.26 -4.49 -2.40
C PRO A 261 11.75 -4.48 -2.19
N THR A 262 11.11 -5.61 -2.46
CA THR A 262 9.71 -5.87 -2.15
C THR A 262 9.64 -6.85 -0.99
N LEU A 263 8.84 -6.51 0.01
CA LEU A 263 8.65 -7.28 1.23
C LEU A 263 7.17 -7.61 1.41
N LEU A 264 6.90 -8.73 2.08
CA LEU A 264 5.57 -9.07 2.57
C LEU A 264 5.46 -8.62 4.03
N ALA A 265 4.62 -7.63 4.29
CA ALA A 265 4.28 -7.20 5.63
C ALA A 265 3.16 -8.08 6.19
N MET A 266 3.37 -8.63 7.38
CA MET A 266 2.45 -9.56 8.07
C MET A 266 2.41 -9.25 9.56
N PRO A 267 1.37 -9.68 10.30
CA PRO A 267 1.38 -9.70 11.75
C PRO A 267 2.59 -10.50 12.29
N THR A 268 3.05 -10.17 13.49
CA THR A 268 4.13 -10.92 14.16
C THR A 268 3.74 -12.37 14.47
N THR A 269 2.45 -12.62 14.70
CA THR A 269 1.91 -13.97 14.88
C THR A 269 1.72 -14.64 13.53
N SER A 270 2.38 -15.77 13.31
CA SER A 270 2.24 -16.56 12.08
C SER A 270 0.95 -17.38 12.07
N SER A 271 0.51 -17.72 10.86
CA SER A 271 -0.58 -18.68 10.62
C SER A 271 -0.30 -19.44 9.32
N ALA A 272 -0.82 -20.66 9.21
CA ALA A 272 -0.57 -21.49 8.02
C ALA A 272 -0.90 -20.79 6.68
N PRO A 273 -1.98 -19.99 6.53
CA PRO A 273 -2.22 -19.23 5.32
C PRO A 273 -1.18 -18.16 5.03
N LEU A 274 -0.66 -17.47 6.05
CA LEU A 274 0.36 -16.45 5.87
C LEU A 274 1.72 -17.05 5.50
N ASP A 275 2.06 -18.22 6.06
CA ASP A 275 3.27 -18.94 5.70
C ASP A 275 3.21 -19.48 4.26
N ALA A 276 2.03 -19.98 3.83
CA ALA A 276 1.78 -20.34 2.44
C ALA A 276 1.88 -19.14 1.50
N LEU A 277 1.33 -17.98 1.89
CA LEU A 277 1.45 -16.75 1.11
C LEU A 277 2.90 -16.29 0.96
N LEU A 278 3.68 -16.33 2.05
CA LEU A 278 5.11 -15.99 2.01
C LEU A 278 5.88 -16.92 1.06
N THR A 279 5.60 -18.20 1.12
CA THR A 279 6.19 -19.20 0.22
C THR A 279 5.79 -18.93 -1.23
N ALA A 280 4.51 -18.65 -1.50
CA ALA A 280 4.02 -18.31 -2.83
C ALA A 280 4.67 -17.03 -3.37
N CYS A 281 4.89 -16.02 -2.52
CA CYS A 281 5.62 -14.81 -2.89
C CYS A 281 7.05 -15.12 -3.33
N ARG A 282 7.77 -15.92 -2.57
CA ARG A 282 9.16 -16.30 -2.87
C ARG A 282 9.29 -17.13 -4.14
N ASN A 283 8.30 -17.99 -4.42
CA ASN A 283 8.27 -18.81 -5.64
C ASN A 283 7.86 -18.00 -6.89
N ALA A 284 7.24 -16.82 -6.72
CA ALA A 284 6.85 -15.94 -7.81
C ALA A 284 7.94 -14.89 -8.17
N ALA A 285 9.07 -14.90 -7.48
CA ALA A 285 10.18 -13.94 -7.61
C ALA A 285 10.81 -13.89 -9.03
#